data_c7220d6509855b243208c61539547bfb
#
_entry.id   c7220d6509855b243208c61539547bfb
#
_cell.length_a   1.000
_cell.length_b   1.000
_cell.length_c   1.000
_cell.angle_alpha   90.00
_cell.angle_beta   90.00
_cell.angle_gamma   90.00
#
_symmetry.space_group_name_H-M   'P 1'
#
loop_
_entity.id
_entity.type
_entity.pdbx_description
1 polymer ?
#
loop_
_entity_poly.entity_id
_entity_poly.type
_entity_poly.pdbx_seq_one_letter_code
_entity_poly.pdbx_strand_id
1 'polypeptide(L)'
;EQMTKIPRESGNEAAISEYLVNFAKEHNLDYVQEPCKNVIITKPATPGYEDAPRVILQGHMDMVCVKDDELDFNFETDALPIYVDGDWLRTKGTTLGADNGIAVAMSLAILADETLEHPALTVLVTTEEETGMDGVMALDPANVPGDILINIDSEEEGVALASCAGGV
;
A
#
# COMPACT_ATOMS: atom_id res chain seq x y z
N GLU A 1 -10.61 0.36 -6.71
CA GLU A 1 -12.02 0.74 -6.49
C GLU A 1 -12.48 0.47 -5.04
N GLN A 2 -12.17 -0.69 -4.42
CA GLN A 2 -12.60 -0.95 -3.02
C GLN A 2 -11.93 0.03 -2.05
N MET A 3 -10.63 0.22 -2.13
CA MET A 3 -9.86 1.13 -1.27
C MET A 3 -10.30 2.58 -1.39
N THR A 4 -10.78 3.03 -2.56
CA THR A 4 -11.25 4.41 -2.75
C THR A 4 -12.54 4.74 -1.99
N LYS A 5 -13.19 3.74 -1.41
CA LYS A 5 -14.37 3.89 -0.54
C LYS A 5 -14.02 3.97 0.94
N ILE A 6 -12.75 3.82 1.29
CA ILE A 6 -12.27 3.78 2.66
C ILE A 6 -11.49 5.06 2.94
N PRO A 7 -11.93 5.90 3.89
CA PRO A 7 -11.16 7.03 4.39
C PRO A 7 -9.78 6.58 4.87
N ARG A 8 -8.74 7.31 4.45
CA ARG A 8 -7.35 6.95 4.75
C ARG A 8 -6.41 8.16 4.74
N GLU A 9 -6.88 9.29 5.24
CA GLU A 9 -6.02 10.44 5.53
C GLU A 9 -4.94 10.03 6.54
N SER A 10 -3.75 10.60 6.46
CA SER A 10 -2.67 10.39 7.42
C SER A 10 -3.16 10.65 8.86
N GLY A 11 -2.93 9.70 9.76
CA GLY A 11 -3.50 9.66 11.11
C GLY A 11 -4.90 9.04 11.22
N ASN A 12 -5.55 8.67 10.11
CA ASN A 12 -6.87 8.03 10.08
C ASN A 12 -6.88 6.70 9.29
N GLU A 13 -5.83 5.89 9.46
CA GLU A 13 -5.64 4.66 8.67
C GLU A 13 -6.30 3.41 9.27
N ALA A 14 -6.99 3.50 10.40
CA ALA A 14 -7.51 2.31 11.07
C ALA A 14 -8.42 1.46 10.18
N ALA A 15 -9.27 2.08 9.38
CA ALA A 15 -10.21 1.39 8.50
C ALA A 15 -9.51 0.71 7.31
N ILE A 16 -8.54 1.38 6.69
CA ILE A 16 -7.77 0.79 5.57
C ILE A 16 -6.83 -0.30 6.07
N SER A 17 -6.22 -0.14 7.25
CA SER A 17 -5.41 -1.17 7.89
C SER A 17 -6.23 -2.44 8.16
N GLU A 18 -7.45 -2.31 8.69
CA GLU A 18 -8.36 -3.46 8.90
C GLU A 18 -8.82 -4.08 7.57
N TYR A 19 -9.01 -3.28 6.52
CA TYR A 19 -9.29 -3.79 5.18
C TYR A 19 -8.17 -4.71 4.68
N LEU A 20 -6.90 -4.33 4.87
CA LEU A 20 -5.74 -5.13 4.50
C LEU A 20 -5.65 -6.43 5.31
N VAL A 21 -5.93 -6.37 6.61
CA VAL A 21 -6.01 -7.55 7.49
C VAL A 21 -7.12 -8.50 7.01
N ASN A 22 -8.29 -7.97 6.66
CA ASN A 22 -9.39 -8.80 6.17
C ASN A 22 -9.06 -9.42 4.80
N PHE A 23 -8.39 -8.67 3.92
CA PHE A 23 -7.86 -9.23 2.68
C PHE A 23 -6.94 -10.43 2.93
N ALA A 24 -5.99 -10.31 3.85
CA ALA A 24 -5.08 -11.42 4.19
C ALA A 24 -5.85 -12.65 4.71
N LYS A 25 -6.85 -12.45 5.56
CA LYS A 25 -7.72 -13.52 6.06
C LYS A 25 -8.50 -14.21 4.94
N GLU A 26 -9.10 -13.43 4.04
CA GLU A 26 -9.88 -13.94 2.91
C GLU A 26 -9.06 -14.80 1.94
N HIS A 27 -7.78 -14.45 1.79
CA HIS A 27 -6.83 -15.18 0.95
C HIS A 27 -6.01 -16.24 1.71
N ASN A 28 -6.30 -16.51 2.99
CA ASN A 28 -5.57 -17.45 3.84
C ASN A 28 -4.05 -17.16 3.89
N LEU A 29 -3.67 -15.89 3.94
CA LEU A 29 -2.29 -15.43 4.05
C LEU A 29 -1.95 -15.10 5.51
N ASP A 30 -0.69 -15.36 5.89
CA ASP A 30 -0.18 -14.93 7.18
C ASP A 30 0.01 -13.41 7.20
N TYR A 31 -0.31 -12.79 8.34
CA TYR A 31 -0.18 -11.34 8.49
C TYR A 31 0.19 -10.93 9.92
N VAL A 32 0.76 -9.75 10.02
CA VAL A 32 0.96 -9.00 11.27
C VAL A 32 0.36 -7.61 11.09
N GLN A 33 -0.46 -7.17 12.04
CA GLN A 33 -0.88 -5.78 12.17
C GLN A 33 -0.20 -5.20 13.41
N GLU A 34 0.64 -4.20 13.21
CA GLU A 34 1.36 -3.54 14.30
C GLU A 34 0.47 -2.52 15.06
N PRO A 35 0.84 -2.14 16.29
CA PRO A 35 0.09 -1.13 17.04
C PRO A 35 -0.07 0.21 16.31
N CYS A 36 0.93 0.63 15.51
CA CYS A 36 0.89 1.81 14.64
C CYS A 36 0.02 1.62 13.38
N LYS A 37 -0.60 0.45 13.20
CA LYS A 37 -1.44 0.08 12.06
C LYS A 37 -0.72 -0.30 10.78
N ASN A 38 0.62 -0.34 10.76
CA ASN A 38 1.31 -1.01 9.65
C ASN A 38 0.77 -2.43 9.48
N VAL A 39 0.69 -2.89 8.24
CA VAL A 39 0.27 -4.26 7.92
C VAL A 39 1.36 -4.95 7.12
N ILE A 40 1.78 -6.11 7.60
CA ILE A 40 2.73 -6.98 6.93
C ILE A 40 1.99 -8.25 6.54
N ILE A 41 2.01 -8.62 5.26
CA ILE A 41 1.38 -9.84 4.74
C ILE A 41 2.45 -10.69 4.08
N THR A 42 2.46 -11.99 4.38
CA THR A 42 3.44 -12.90 3.77
C THR A 42 2.76 -13.98 2.93
N LYS A 43 3.39 -14.32 1.81
CA LYS A 43 2.97 -15.39 0.90
C LYS A 43 4.16 -16.34 0.66
N PRO A 44 3.98 -17.67 0.83
CA PRO A 44 5.05 -18.64 0.51
C PRO A 44 5.45 -18.58 -0.96
N ALA A 45 6.66 -19.02 -1.28
CA ALA A 45 7.11 -19.18 -2.66
C ALA A 45 6.24 -20.21 -3.39
N THR A 46 6.10 -20.03 -4.70
CA THR A 46 5.54 -21.07 -5.59
C THR A 46 6.56 -22.20 -5.80
N PRO A 47 6.09 -23.42 -6.17
CA PRO A 47 6.98 -24.55 -6.42
C PRO A 47 8.10 -24.22 -7.41
N GLY A 48 9.36 -24.50 -7.01
CA GLY A 48 10.56 -24.20 -7.79
C GLY A 48 11.22 -22.86 -7.48
N TYR A 49 10.62 -22.02 -6.61
CA TYR A 49 11.16 -20.73 -6.19
C TYR A 49 11.48 -20.68 -4.68
N GLU A 50 11.50 -21.81 -3.99
CA GLU A 50 11.66 -21.89 -2.52
C GLU A 50 13.01 -21.36 -2.06
N ASP A 51 14.06 -21.56 -2.87
CA ASP A 51 15.43 -21.12 -2.58
C ASP A 51 15.74 -19.71 -3.13
N ALA A 52 14.80 -19.07 -3.82
CA ALA A 52 14.99 -17.71 -4.33
C ALA A 52 14.93 -16.67 -3.19
N PRO A 53 15.68 -15.56 -3.31
CA PRO A 53 15.61 -14.48 -2.32
C PRO A 53 14.18 -13.98 -2.13
N ARG A 54 13.77 -13.79 -0.87
CA ARG A 54 12.45 -13.25 -0.54
C ARG A 54 12.35 -11.78 -0.94
N VAL A 55 11.28 -11.43 -1.61
CA VAL A 55 11.03 -10.06 -2.06
C VAL A 55 10.04 -9.37 -1.13
N ILE A 56 10.38 -8.16 -0.72
CA ILE A 56 9.50 -7.25 0.01
C ILE A 56 8.95 -6.23 -1.00
N LEU A 57 7.62 -6.12 -1.10
CA LEU A 57 6.93 -5.06 -1.82
C LEU A 57 6.45 -4.05 -0.77
N GLN A 58 6.88 -2.80 -0.89
CA GLN A 58 6.57 -1.77 0.09
C GLN A 58 5.87 -0.58 -0.54
N GLY A 59 4.88 -0.06 0.17
CA GLY A 59 4.19 1.19 -0.07
C GLY A 59 3.48 1.67 1.19
N HIS A 60 2.82 2.85 1.13
CA HIS A 60 2.06 3.39 2.24
C HIS A 60 0.55 3.40 1.96
N MET A 61 -0.26 3.34 3.05
CA MET A 61 -1.71 3.26 2.91
C MET A 61 -2.42 4.60 3.04
N ASP A 62 -1.79 5.58 3.65
CA ASP A 62 -2.33 6.92 3.82
C ASP A 62 -2.28 7.73 2.52
N MET A 63 -2.91 8.88 2.51
CA MET A 63 -2.91 9.82 1.39
C MET A 63 -3.12 11.24 1.87
N VAL A 64 -2.60 12.19 1.11
CA VAL A 64 -2.94 13.61 1.26
C VAL A 64 -4.40 13.86 0.86
N CYS A 65 -5.16 14.47 1.74
CA CYS A 65 -6.58 14.78 1.55
C CYS A 65 -6.77 16.28 1.24
N VAL A 66 -6.82 16.62 -0.04
CA VAL A 66 -7.06 17.98 -0.54
C VAL A 66 -8.23 17.97 -1.53
N LYS A 67 -9.07 18.99 -1.49
CA LYS A 67 -10.21 19.17 -2.39
C LYS A 67 -10.35 20.62 -2.83
N ASP A 68 -11.11 20.82 -3.88
CA ASP A 68 -11.53 22.17 -4.30
C ASP A 68 -12.40 22.82 -3.22
N ASP A 69 -12.20 24.09 -2.93
CA ASP A 69 -12.87 24.82 -1.84
C ASP A 69 -14.40 24.79 -1.94
N GLU A 70 -14.94 24.78 -3.17
CA GLU A 70 -16.38 24.78 -3.44
C GLU A 70 -17.00 23.37 -3.43
N LEU A 71 -16.20 22.31 -3.32
CA LEU A 71 -16.69 20.94 -3.34
C LEU A 71 -17.24 20.54 -1.97
N ASP A 72 -18.51 20.15 -1.94
CA ASP A 72 -19.12 19.52 -0.75
C ASP A 72 -18.71 18.04 -0.69
N PHE A 73 -17.60 17.77 -0.01
CA PHE A 73 -17.01 16.45 0.13
C PHE A 73 -16.28 16.33 1.47
N ASN A 74 -16.47 15.22 2.17
CA ASN A 74 -15.83 14.93 3.46
C ASN A 74 -14.96 13.68 3.35
N PHE A 75 -13.65 13.84 3.46
CA PHE A 75 -12.69 12.75 3.40
C PHE A 75 -12.83 11.71 4.53
N GLU A 76 -13.47 12.06 5.63
CA GLU A 76 -13.69 11.13 6.75
C GLU A 76 -14.85 10.15 6.51
N THR A 77 -15.77 10.48 5.59
CA THR A 77 -17.01 9.73 5.41
C THR A 77 -17.30 9.31 3.97
N ASP A 78 -16.82 10.10 2.99
CA ASP A 78 -17.25 9.95 1.62
C ASP A 78 -16.27 9.09 0.82
N ALA A 79 -16.81 8.29 -0.08
CA ALA A 79 -16.02 7.56 -1.06
C ALA A 79 -15.47 8.52 -2.12
N LEU A 80 -14.21 8.37 -2.51
CA LEU A 80 -13.62 9.17 -3.58
C LEU A 80 -14.43 9.04 -4.87
N PRO A 81 -14.82 10.14 -5.53
CA PRO A 81 -15.66 10.14 -6.72
C PRO A 81 -14.84 9.80 -7.97
N ILE A 82 -14.32 8.56 -8.00
CA ILE A 82 -13.47 8.08 -9.10
C ILE A 82 -14.28 7.84 -10.38
N TYR A 83 -13.66 8.10 -11.53
CA TYR A 83 -14.19 7.77 -12.85
C TYR A 83 -13.07 7.43 -13.83
N VAL A 84 -13.43 6.70 -14.89
CA VAL A 84 -12.51 6.34 -15.98
C VAL A 84 -12.63 7.39 -17.09
N ASP A 85 -11.49 7.92 -17.53
CA ASP A 85 -11.36 8.88 -18.62
C ASP A 85 -10.32 8.34 -19.62
N GLY A 86 -10.77 7.61 -20.63
CA GLY A 86 -9.90 6.88 -21.53
C GLY A 86 -9.06 5.84 -20.77
N ASP A 87 -7.75 6.00 -20.77
CA ASP A 87 -6.81 5.13 -20.07
C ASP A 87 -6.48 5.61 -18.64
N TRP A 88 -7.16 6.65 -18.16
CA TRP A 88 -6.90 7.29 -16.87
C TRP A 88 -7.98 7.00 -15.85
N LEU A 89 -7.58 6.77 -14.62
CA LEU A 89 -8.46 6.84 -13.44
C LEU A 89 -8.32 8.22 -12.81
N ARG A 90 -9.45 8.92 -12.65
CA ARG A 90 -9.49 10.31 -12.18
C ARG A 90 -10.51 10.50 -11.06
N THR A 91 -10.41 11.62 -10.36
CA THR A 91 -11.44 12.17 -9.45
C THR A 91 -11.89 13.55 -9.93
N LYS A 92 -12.98 14.04 -9.35
CA LYS A 92 -13.46 15.41 -9.57
C LYS A 92 -13.26 16.24 -8.31
N GLY A 93 -12.32 17.15 -8.37
CA GLY A 93 -12.10 18.13 -7.32
C GLY A 93 -11.52 17.61 -6.01
N THR A 94 -10.98 16.39 -6.00
CA THR A 94 -10.25 15.82 -4.86
C THR A 94 -8.93 15.22 -5.29
N THR A 95 -8.00 15.02 -4.35
CA THR A 95 -6.87 14.11 -4.54
C THR A 95 -7.37 12.69 -4.82
N LEU A 96 -6.64 11.93 -5.65
CA LEU A 96 -6.98 10.55 -6.01
C LEU A 96 -6.43 9.54 -4.99
N GLY A 97 -5.31 9.87 -4.36
CA GLY A 97 -4.57 8.96 -3.50
C GLY A 97 -3.96 7.78 -4.27
N ALA A 98 -3.59 7.98 -5.55
CA ALA A 98 -2.79 7.02 -6.29
C ALA A 98 -1.40 6.88 -5.68
N ASP A 99 -0.88 7.95 -5.15
CA ASP A 99 0.17 8.03 -4.17
C ASP A 99 -0.41 7.71 -2.78
N ASN A 100 -0.08 6.57 -2.14
CA ASN A 100 0.60 5.44 -2.74
C ASN A 100 -0.38 4.24 -2.90
N GLY A 101 -1.66 4.53 -3.11
CA GLY A 101 -2.72 3.53 -3.29
C GLY A 101 -2.47 2.58 -4.47
N ILE A 102 -1.65 3.00 -5.47
CA ILE A 102 -1.29 2.12 -6.58
C ILE A 102 -0.37 0.99 -6.11
N ALA A 103 0.62 1.28 -5.27
CA ALA A 103 1.52 0.26 -4.71
C ALA A 103 0.75 -0.77 -3.90
N VAL A 104 -0.19 -0.31 -3.06
CA VAL A 104 -1.06 -1.18 -2.28
C VAL A 104 -1.91 -2.05 -3.22
N ALA A 105 -2.55 -1.46 -4.24
CA ALA A 105 -3.38 -2.20 -5.18
C ALA A 105 -2.59 -3.25 -5.98
N MET A 106 -1.39 -2.92 -6.45
CA MET A 106 -0.50 -3.85 -7.16
C MET A 106 -0.06 -5.00 -6.25
N SER A 107 0.33 -4.70 -5.03
CA SER A 107 0.73 -5.71 -4.04
C SER A 107 -0.41 -6.68 -3.73
N LEU A 108 -1.62 -6.18 -3.50
CA LEU A 108 -2.79 -7.01 -3.27
C LEU A 108 -3.15 -7.86 -4.49
N ALA A 109 -3.01 -7.32 -5.71
CA ALA A 109 -3.24 -8.07 -6.94
C ALA A 109 -2.26 -9.24 -7.10
N ILE A 110 -0.97 -9.02 -6.81
CA ILE A 110 0.06 -10.07 -6.82
C ILE A 110 -0.21 -11.12 -5.75
N LEU A 111 -0.62 -10.71 -4.55
CA LEU A 111 -0.98 -11.64 -3.48
C LEU A 111 -2.20 -12.50 -3.82
N ALA A 112 -3.20 -11.93 -4.48
CA ALA A 112 -4.43 -12.62 -4.86
C ALA A 112 -4.28 -13.54 -6.07
N ASP A 113 -3.28 -13.32 -6.92
CA ASP A 113 -3.09 -14.12 -8.13
C ASP A 113 -2.44 -15.47 -7.78
N GLU A 114 -3.15 -16.55 -8.08
CA GLU A 114 -2.69 -17.93 -7.86
C GLU A 114 -1.93 -18.50 -9.08
N THR A 115 -1.87 -17.76 -10.16
CA THR A 115 -1.23 -18.21 -11.42
C THR A 115 0.19 -17.70 -11.61
N LEU A 116 0.57 -16.65 -10.87
CA LEU A 116 1.91 -16.09 -10.92
C LEU A 116 2.93 -17.01 -10.22
N GLU A 117 4.04 -17.27 -10.89
CA GLU A 117 5.22 -17.87 -10.27
C GLU A 117 6.03 -16.79 -9.55
N HIS A 118 6.37 -16.99 -8.27
CA HIS A 118 7.05 -15.98 -7.46
C HIS A 118 7.89 -16.59 -6.34
N PRO A 119 8.97 -15.91 -5.90
CA PRO A 119 9.67 -16.25 -4.65
C PRO A 119 8.76 -16.02 -3.44
N ALA A 120 9.22 -16.35 -2.25
CA ALA A 120 8.50 -15.94 -1.04
C ALA A 120 8.33 -14.40 -1.04
N LEU A 121 7.13 -13.93 -0.74
CA LEU A 121 6.78 -12.51 -0.75
C LEU A 121 6.49 -12.01 0.67
N THR A 122 6.86 -10.76 0.91
CA THR A 122 6.40 -9.96 2.04
C THR A 122 5.84 -8.66 1.46
N VAL A 123 4.60 -8.33 1.79
CA VAL A 123 4.01 -7.02 1.47
C VAL A 123 4.01 -6.21 2.75
N LEU A 124 4.70 -5.08 2.75
CA LEU A 124 4.74 -4.11 3.84
C LEU A 124 3.97 -2.88 3.45
N VAL A 125 2.89 -2.58 4.17
CA VAL A 125 2.11 -1.36 3.98
C VAL A 125 2.18 -0.52 5.23
N THR A 126 2.77 0.67 5.12
CA THR A 126 3.04 1.59 6.22
C THR A 126 1.98 2.67 6.36
N THR A 127 1.96 3.35 7.50
CA THR A 127 1.07 4.47 7.84
C THR A 127 1.85 5.77 7.94
N GLU A 128 1.14 6.92 7.87
CA GLU A 128 1.65 8.27 8.16
C GLU A 128 2.93 8.64 7.38
N GLU A 129 3.03 8.16 6.13
CA GLU A 129 4.18 8.48 5.27
C GLU A 129 4.20 9.98 4.96
N GLU A 130 3.07 10.53 4.55
CA GLU A 130 2.86 11.90 4.08
C GLU A 130 3.06 12.98 5.18
N THR A 131 3.07 12.58 6.45
CA THR A 131 3.19 13.51 7.59
C THR A 131 4.49 13.40 8.37
N GLY A 132 5.28 12.35 8.15
CA GLY A 132 6.56 12.21 8.86
C GLY A 132 7.13 10.81 8.93
N MET A 133 6.56 9.85 8.19
CA MET A 133 6.97 8.43 8.19
C MET A 133 6.86 7.75 9.57
N ASP A 134 5.90 8.16 10.40
CA ASP A 134 5.78 7.66 11.77
C ASP A 134 5.55 6.14 11.81
N GLY A 135 4.83 5.60 10.81
CA GLY A 135 4.67 4.15 10.65
C GLY A 135 6.00 3.42 10.44
N VAL A 136 6.88 3.95 9.60
CA VAL A 136 8.22 3.36 9.36
C VAL A 136 9.09 3.50 10.60
N MET A 137 9.03 4.63 11.31
CA MET A 137 9.80 4.83 12.54
C MET A 137 9.37 3.92 13.69
N ALA A 138 8.12 3.49 13.69
CA ALA A 138 7.55 2.57 14.69
C ALA A 138 7.63 1.09 14.29
N LEU A 139 8.08 0.78 13.06
CA LEU A 139 8.15 -0.57 12.51
C LEU A 139 9.07 -1.47 13.33
N ASP A 140 8.60 -2.67 13.67
CA ASP A 140 9.48 -3.75 14.16
C ASP A 140 10.08 -4.52 12.98
N PRO A 141 11.38 -4.38 12.69
CA PRO A 141 12.03 -5.09 11.57
C PRO A 141 11.93 -6.61 11.65
N ALA A 142 11.70 -7.17 12.84
CA ALA A 142 11.54 -8.61 13.01
C ALA A 142 10.26 -9.14 12.33
N ASN A 143 9.28 -8.26 12.08
CA ASN A 143 8.05 -8.61 11.39
C ASN A 143 8.18 -8.57 9.86
N VAL A 144 9.30 -8.11 9.30
CA VAL A 144 9.48 -7.88 7.86
C VAL A 144 10.60 -8.77 7.31
N PRO A 145 10.34 -10.09 7.17
CA PRO A 145 11.33 -10.97 6.56
C PRO A 145 11.51 -10.68 5.07
N GLY A 146 12.76 -10.58 4.60
CA GLY A 146 13.07 -10.42 3.18
C GLY A 146 14.52 -10.07 2.91
N ASP A 147 14.94 -10.29 1.67
CA ASP A 147 16.31 -10.10 1.18
C ASP A 147 16.41 -8.91 0.21
N ILE A 148 15.34 -8.66 -0.55
CA ILE A 148 15.26 -7.61 -1.57
C ILE A 148 14.02 -6.77 -1.29
N LEU A 149 14.17 -5.47 -1.14
CA LEU A 149 13.07 -4.54 -0.97
C LEU A 149 12.83 -3.76 -2.28
N ILE A 150 11.59 -3.79 -2.73
CA ILE A 150 11.09 -2.98 -3.84
C ILE A 150 10.09 -1.98 -3.24
N ASN A 151 10.53 -0.74 -3.09
CA ASN A 151 9.64 0.37 -2.75
C ASN A 151 8.91 0.80 -4.03
N ILE A 152 7.58 0.83 -3.98
CA ILE A 152 6.72 1.18 -5.12
C ILE A 152 6.16 2.59 -4.89
N ASP A 153 7.06 3.52 -4.59
CA ASP A 153 6.77 4.91 -4.28
C ASP A 153 7.76 5.79 -5.04
N SER A 154 7.67 5.72 -6.37
CA SER A 154 8.56 6.40 -7.30
C SER A 154 7.75 7.25 -8.28
N GLU A 155 8.26 8.45 -8.58
CA GLU A 155 7.59 9.41 -9.45
C GLU A 155 7.65 9.08 -10.95
N GLU A 156 8.63 8.29 -11.39
CA GLU A 156 8.86 8.01 -12.82
C GLU A 156 8.50 6.57 -13.18
N GLU A 157 7.50 6.42 -14.04
CA GLU A 157 7.08 5.12 -14.55
C GLU A 157 8.22 4.42 -15.32
N GLY A 158 8.45 3.14 -14.97
CA GLY A 158 9.45 2.29 -15.62
C GLY A 158 10.90 2.59 -15.23
N VAL A 159 11.14 3.46 -14.27
CA VAL A 159 12.47 3.80 -13.75
C VAL A 159 12.70 3.11 -12.41
N ALA A 160 13.77 2.33 -12.30
CA ALA A 160 14.22 1.76 -11.05
C ALA A 160 15.33 2.61 -10.44
N LEU A 161 15.06 3.23 -9.29
CA LEU A 161 16.02 4.02 -8.51
C LEU A 161 16.74 3.10 -7.53
N ALA A 162 18.08 3.05 -7.61
CA ALA A 162 18.91 2.21 -6.72
C ALA A 162 19.31 2.91 -5.41
N SER A 163 19.03 4.21 -5.27
CA SER A 163 19.37 5.01 -4.08
C SER A 163 18.54 6.27 -4.01
N CYS A 164 18.43 6.84 -2.83
CA CYS A 164 17.88 8.19 -2.60
C CYS A 164 18.87 9.02 -1.77
N ALA A 165 18.69 10.35 -1.77
CA ALA A 165 19.56 11.26 -1.06
C ALA A 165 19.43 11.17 0.49
N GLY A 166 18.35 10.57 0.97
CA GLY A 166 17.99 10.60 2.38
C GLY A 166 17.49 11.98 2.82
N GLY A 167 16.88 12.02 3.99
CA GLY A 167 16.45 13.25 4.67
C GLY A 167 17.09 13.39 6.04
N VAL A 168 17.17 14.59 6.55
CA VAL A 168 17.63 14.91 7.91
C VAL A 168 16.53 15.67 8.62
#